data_6ec3f102bc6c450506dbd901061b63a4
#
_entry.id   6ec3f102bc6c450506dbd901061b63a4
#
_cell.length_a   1.000
_cell.length_b   1.000
_cell.length_c   1.000
_cell.angle_alpha   90.00
_cell.angle_beta   90.00
_cell.angle_gamma   90.00
#
_symmetry.space_group_name_H-M   'P 1'
#
loop_
_entity.id
_entity.type
_entity.pdbx_description
1 polymer ?
#
loop_
_entity_poly.entity_id
_entity_poly.type
_entity_poly.pdbx_seq_one_letter_code
_entity_poly.pdbx_strand_id
1 'polypeptide(L)'
;MPSSALILLNRPSASAPPHRVGAPDLTEFDPLDPVLSALDLAATRGDGIFETIGLGQGAPQALEHHLRRFGESARLLELPAPDVAAWRAAIFAAIAAIDPVEEASVKIVLSRGVEGDDRPTGWAFASASPDHSAARGDGISVVTLDRGYRHDVETTSPWLLAGAKTLSYAVNRAVMREAARRDADDVIFVSSDGYVLEGPTSTVVYRVGDRILTPGPRLGILDGTTQSNMFRYAASQGLQTGLAQPSPADLGTADAVWLASSVRLAAPVNRLDGLDFPVDRELTAGMNAFLLAVRE
;
A
#
# COMPACT_ATOMS: atom_id res chain seq x y z
N MET A 1 19.11 9.07 17.67
CA MET A 1 19.11 8.41 16.34
C MET A 1 18.40 9.32 15.35
N PRO A 2 18.57 9.14 14.05
CA PRO A 2 17.90 10.00 13.06
C PRO A 2 16.38 9.72 13.00
N SER A 3 15.61 10.70 12.48
CA SER A 3 14.17 10.54 12.25
C SER A 3 13.83 9.64 11.05
N SER A 4 14.84 9.29 10.26
CA SER A 4 14.73 8.38 9.12
C SER A 4 16.04 7.65 8.87
N ALA A 5 15.96 6.44 8.27
CA ALA A 5 17.11 5.61 7.92
C ALA A 5 16.89 4.89 6.60
N LEU A 6 17.97 4.70 5.84
CA LEU A 6 18.00 3.98 4.57
C LEU A 6 18.97 2.80 4.67
N ILE A 7 18.47 1.60 4.40
CA ILE A 7 19.24 0.36 4.35
C ILE A 7 19.24 -0.17 2.91
N LEU A 8 20.41 -0.23 2.28
CA LEU A 8 20.58 -0.91 1.00
C LEU A 8 20.84 -2.40 1.18
N LEU A 9 20.23 -3.21 0.32
CA LEU A 9 20.52 -4.63 0.19
C LEU A 9 21.52 -4.83 -0.94
N ASN A 10 22.77 -5.13 -0.61
CA ASN A 10 23.79 -5.45 -1.60
C ASN A 10 23.55 -6.88 -2.11
N ARG A 11 22.99 -7.04 -3.31
CA ARG A 11 22.77 -8.34 -3.93
C ARG A 11 23.94 -8.71 -4.80
N PRO A 12 24.42 -9.97 -4.73
CA PRO A 12 25.34 -10.48 -5.73
C PRO A 12 24.64 -10.48 -7.10
N SER A 13 25.43 -10.34 -8.17
CA SER A 13 24.95 -10.52 -9.55
C SER A 13 24.21 -11.86 -9.68
N ALA A 14 23.16 -11.91 -10.49
CA ALA A 14 22.44 -13.16 -10.79
C ALA A 14 23.37 -14.24 -11.40
N SER A 15 24.48 -13.83 -12.01
CA SER A 15 25.53 -14.71 -12.55
C SER A 15 26.58 -15.13 -11.50
N ALA A 16 26.54 -14.58 -10.26
CA ALA A 16 27.47 -15.01 -9.21
C ALA A 16 27.11 -16.41 -8.69
N PRO A 17 28.09 -17.30 -8.48
CA PRO A 17 27.81 -18.62 -7.94
C PRO A 17 27.17 -18.50 -6.54
N PRO A 18 26.31 -19.47 -6.15
CA PRO A 18 25.61 -19.45 -4.87
C PRO A 18 26.61 -19.66 -3.71
N HIS A 19 27.35 -18.66 -3.38
CA HIS A 19 28.29 -18.68 -2.25
C HIS A 19 27.88 -17.68 -1.17
N ARG A 20 27.62 -18.25 -0.03
CA ARG A 20 27.33 -17.78 1.29
C ARG A 20 25.84 -17.71 1.64
N VAL A 21 25.42 -18.75 2.32
CA VAL A 21 24.41 -18.67 3.37
C VAL A 21 25.04 -17.83 4.49
N GLY A 22 25.02 -16.51 4.32
CA GLY A 22 25.43 -15.51 5.30
C GLY A 22 24.31 -14.48 5.40
N ALA A 23 24.25 -13.74 6.51
CA ALA A 23 23.34 -12.61 6.64
C ALA A 23 23.40 -11.73 5.38
N PRO A 24 22.25 -11.18 4.93
CA PRO A 24 22.23 -10.30 3.78
C PRO A 24 23.23 -9.16 3.99
N ASP A 25 23.98 -8.82 2.96
CA ASP A 25 24.92 -7.70 3.01
C ASP A 25 24.11 -6.41 3.01
N LEU A 26 23.89 -5.84 4.20
CA LEU A 26 23.12 -4.63 4.44
C LEU A 26 24.07 -3.47 4.73
N THR A 27 23.84 -2.35 4.07
CA THR A 27 24.59 -1.11 4.31
C THR A 27 23.63 0.02 4.64
N GLU A 28 23.85 0.70 5.77
CA GLU A 28 23.10 1.89 6.18
C GLU A 28 23.71 3.14 5.52
N PHE A 29 22.82 4.02 5.06
CA PHE A 29 23.15 5.32 4.48
C PHE A 29 22.27 6.42 5.05
N ASP A 30 22.74 7.66 4.97
CA ASP A 30 21.87 8.81 5.14
C ASP A 30 20.88 8.84 3.95
N PRO A 31 19.56 8.93 4.19
CA PRO A 31 18.57 9.02 3.11
C PRO A 31 18.75 10.19 2.15
N LEU A 32 19.52 11.21 2.53
CA LEU A 32 19.84 12.38 1.69
C LEU A 32 21.09 12.16 0.81
N ASP A 33 21.85 11.10 1.04
CA ASP A 33 23.02 10.77 0.22
C ASP A 33 22.58 10.28 -1.17
N PRO A 34 23.34 10.58 -2.24
CA PRO A 34 23.07 10.13 -3.60
C PRO A 34 23.51 8.66 -3.81
N VAL A 35 22.80 7.71 -3.20
CA VAL A 35 23.17 6.29 -3.17
C VAL A 35 22.62 5.48 -4.34
N LEU A 36 21.66 6.01 -5.10
CA LEU A 36 21.09 5.36 -6.27
C LEU A 36 21.68 5.92 -7.56
N SER A 37 21.90 5.04 -8.53
CA SER A 37 22.33 5.45 -9.88
C SER A 37 21.25 6.25 -10.58
N ALA A 38 21.62 7.33 -11.28
CA ALA A 38 20.71 8.05 -12.16
C ALA A 38 20.21 7.17 -13.36
N LEU A 39 20.87 6.06 -13.64
CA LEU A 39 20.50 5.08 -14.68
C LEU A 39 19.64 3.94 -14.13
N ASP A 40 19.32 3.95 -12.83
CA ASP A 40 18.43 2.94 -12.24
C ASP A 40 17.03 3.06 -12.86
N LEU A 41 16.47 1.92 -13.26
CA LEU A 41 15.16 1.84 -13.90
C LEU A 41 14.02 2.25 -12.96
N ALA A 42 14.24 2.22 -11.64
CA ALA A 42 13.30 2.84 -10.70
C ALA A 42 13.14 4.35 -10.97
N ALA A 43 14.26 5.06 -11.19
CA ALA A 43 14.26 6.50 -11.40
C ALA A 43 13.84 6.89 -12.81
N THR A 44 14.24 6.11 -13.82
CA THR A 44 14.08 6.48 -15.25
C THR A 44 12.81 5.94 -15.88
N ARG A 45 12.25 4.83 -15.37
CA ARG A 45 11.09 4.13 -15.96
C ARG A 45 10.00 3.75 -14.95
N GLY A 46 10.28 3.80 -13.64
CA GLY A 46 9.39 3.25 -12.63
C GLY A 46 9.28 1.71 -12.70
N ASP A 47 10.32 1.04 -13.26
CA ASP A 47 10.36 -0.42 -13.38
C ASP A 47 10.86 -1.05 -12.08
N GLY A 48 9.92 -1.33 -11.21
CA GLY A 48 10.14 -1.89 -9.89
C GLY A 48 8.86 -1.93 -9.09
N ILE A 49 8.96 -2.48 -7.91
CA ILE A 49 7.86 -2.71 -6.96
C ILE A 49 8.20 -2.11 -5.61
N PHE A 50 7.16 -1.88 -4.79
CA PHE A 50 7.36 -1.43 -3.43
C PHE A 50 6.27 -1.94 -2.49
N GLU A 51 6.56 -1.94 -1.20
CA GLU A 51 5.58 -2.03 -0.12
C GLU A 51 5.78 -0.89 0.86
N THR A 52 4.72 -0.52 1.57
CA THR A 52 4.78 0.39 2.71
C THR A 52 4.13 -0.29 3.89
N ILE A 53 4.91 -0.59 4.90
CA ILE A 53 4.53 -1.34 6.09
C ILE A 53 4.37 -0.34 7.23
N GLY A 54 3.19 -0.22 7.79
CA GLY A 54 2.95 0.60 8.97
C GLY A 54 3.63 0.00 10.19
N LEU A 55 4.13 0.86 11.06
CA LEU A 55 4.66 0.48 12.37
C LEU A 55 3.74 1.06 13.46
N GLY A 56 3.32 0.22 14.37
CA GLY A 56 2.65 0.62 15.60
C GLY A 56 3.52 0.28 16.79
N GLN A 57 3.89 1.28 17.61
CA GLN A 57 4.75 1.09 18.77
C GLN A 57 6.05 0.33 18.44
N GLY A 58 6.69 0.66 17.32
CA GLY A 58 7.94 0.07 16.87
C GLY A 58 7.86 -1.33 16.23
N ALA A 59 6.67 -1.92 16.11
CA ALA A 59 6.48 -3.23 15.48
C ALA A 59 5.83 -3.12 14.09
N PRO A 60 6.30 -3.85 13.07
CA PRO A 60 5.68 -3.87 11.75
C PRO A 60 4.31 -4.56 11.80
N GLN A 61 3.34 -3.97 11.10
CA GLN A 61 1.97 -4.48 11.04
C GLN A 61 1.79 -5.34 9.78
N ALA A 62 1.12 -6.48 9.89
CA ALA A 62 0.81 -7.39 8.78
C ALA A 62 2.04 -7.74 7.91
N LEU A 63 3.22 -7.92 8.53
CA LEU A 63 4.50 -8.10 7.83
C LEU A 63 4.47 -9.26 6.82
N GLU A 64 3.92 -10.41 7.20
CA GLU A 64 3.85 -11.58 6.33
C GLU A 64 2.99 -11.33 5.09
N HIS A 65 1.89 -10.61 5.26
CA HIS A 65 1.02 -10.26 4.16
C HIS A 65 1.73 -9.30 3.19
N HIS A 66 2.45 -8.30 3.70
CA HIS A 66 3.26 -7.39 2.88
C HIS A 66 4.36 -8.13 2.10
N LEU A 67 5.11 -9.02 2.76
CA LEU A 67 6.18 -9.79 2.10
C LEU A 67 5.62 -10.74 1.02
N ARG A 68 4.48 -11.39 1.28
CA ARG A 68 3.80 -12.22 0.27
C ARG A 68 3.39 -11.37 -0.94
N ARG A 69 2.71 -10.22 -0.73
CA ARG A 69 2.27 -9.32 -1.82
C ARG A 69 3.44 -8.71 -2.57
N PHE A 70 4.55 -8.43 -1.88
CA PHE A 70 5.80 -8.01 -2.51
C PHE A 70 6.34 -9.06 -3.48
N GLY A 71 6.32 -10.33 -3.08
CA GLY A 71 6.66 -11.46 -3.95
C GLY A 71 5.73 -11.61 -5.15
N GLU A 72 4.41 -11.44 -4.94
CA GLU A 72 3.43 -11.45 -6.05
C GLU A 72 3.67 -10.31 -7.04
N SER A 73 3.93 -9.10 -6.55
CA SER A 73 4.26 -7.96 -7.41
C SER A 73 5.57 -8.19 -8.19
N ALA A 74 6.58 -8.80 -7.54
CA ALA A 74 7.83 -9.18 -8.23
C ALA A 74 7.57 -10.17 -9.37
N ARG A 75 6.74 -11.18 -9.13
CA ARG A 75 6.36 -12.18 -10.13
C ARG A 75 5.62 -11.54 -11.32
N LEU A 76 4.70 -10.62 -11.08
CA LEU A 76 3.95 -9.91 -12.13
C LEU A 76 4.85 -9.03 -13.00
N LEU A 77 5.91 -8.44 -12.41
CA LEU A 77 6.91 -7.64 -13.15
C LEU A 77 8.09 -8.47 -13.67
N GLU A 78 8.06 -9.80 -13.50
CA GLU A 78 9.18 -10.67 -13.89
C GLU A 78 10.52 -10.21 -13.29
N LEU A 79 10.47 -9.71 -12.04
CA LEU A 79 11.66 -9.41 -11.25
C LEU A 79 12.16 -10.67 -10.55
N PRO A 80 13.45 -10.73 -10.17
CA PRO A 80 13.96 -11.82 -9.34
C PRO A 80 13.12 -11.96 -8.05
N ALA A 81 12.81 -13.20 -7.67
CA ALA A 81 12.04 -13.48 -6.47
C ALA A 81 12.73 -12.87 -5.24
N PRO A 82 12.02 -12.06 -4.42
CA PRO A 82 12.58 -11.49 -3.20
C PRO A 82 12.99 -12.59 -2.21
N ASP A 83 14.21 -12.52 -1.69
CA ASP A 83 14.63 -13.35 -0.55
C ASP A 83 13.95 -12.82 0.72
N VAL A 84 12.93 -13.53 1.18
CA VAL A 84 12.10 -13.12 2.34
C VAL A 84 12.94 -12.91 3.60
N ALA A 85 13.98 -13.72 3.84
CA ALA A 85 14.82 -13.58 5.02
C ALA A 85 15.68 -12.30 4.94
N ALA A 86 16.24 -12.01 3.77
CA ALA A 86 17.01 -10.80 3.53
C ALA A 86 16.16 -9.54 3.65
N TRP A 87 14.94 -9.54 3.09
CA TRP A 87 14.03 -8.40 3.20
C TRP A 87 13.54 -8.18 4.62
N ARG A 88 13.23 -9.24 5.35
CA ARG A 88 12.90 -9.17 6.77
C ARG A 88 14.04 -8.53 7.57
N ALA A 89 15.28 -8.97 7.36
CA ALA A 89 16.45 -8.41 8.03
C ALA A 89 16.61 -6.91 7.71
N ALA A 90 16.43 -6.50 6.45
CA ALA A 90 16.52 -5.10 6.04
C ALA A 90 15.42 -4.24 6.68
N ILE A 91 14.19 -4.75 6.78
CA ILE A 91 13.08 -4.07 7.45
C ILE A 91 13.42 -3.82 8.92
N PHE A 92 13.85 -4.86 9.65
CA PHE A 92 14.19 -4.70 11.06
C PHE A 92 15.46 -3.84 11.30
N ALA A 93 16.44 -3.89 10.39
CA ALA A 93 17.58 -2.99 10.43
C ALA A 93 17.15 -1.52 10.27
N ALA A 94 16.25 -1.24 9.32
CA ALA A 94 15.72 0.11 9.11
C ALA A 94 14.92 0.61 10.33
N ILE A 95 14.11 -0.26 10.95
CA ILE A 95 13.37 0.06 12.18
C ILE A 95 14.32 0.38 13.33
N ALA A 96 15.38 -0.41 13.50
CA ALA A 96 16.36 -0.22 14.57
C ALA A 96 17.22 1.05 14.41
N ALA A 97 17.31 1.57 13.19
CA ALA A 97 18.13 2.73 12.86
C ALA A 97 17.43 4.08 13.06
N ILE A 98 16.11 4.11 13.30
CA ILE A 98 15.37 5.35 13.58
C ILE A 98 15.08 5.53 15.07
N ASP A 99 14.83 6.78 15.48
CA ASP A 99 14.34 7.05 16.83
C ASP A 99 12.98 6.39 17.07
N PRO A 100 12.74 5.85 18.26
CA PRO A 100 11.43 5.33 18.63
C PRO A 100 10.36 6.42 18.53
N VAL A 101 9.34 6.17 17.72
CA VAL A 101 8.16 7.03 17.56
C VAL A 101 6.90 6.17 17.62
N GLU A 102 5.77 6.79 17.98
CA GLU A 102 4.51 6.08 18.16
C GLU A 102 4.05 5.44 16.84
N GLU A 103 4.09 6.20 15.76
CA GLU A 103 3.74 5.75 14.41
C GLU A 103 4.87 6.04 13.42
N ALA A 104 5.27 5.02 12.70
CA ALA A 104 6.26 5.12 11.63
C ALA A 104 5.87 4.21 10.47
N SER A 105 6.65 4.22 9.41
CA SER A 105 6.51 3.27 8.32
C SER A 105 7.86 2.85 7.76
N VAL A 106 7.89 1.62 7.23
CA VAL A 106 9.02 1.15 6.41
C VAL A 106 8.53 0.96 4.98
N LYS A 107 9.17 1.63 4.04
CA LYS A 107 9.01 1.38 2.62
C LYS A 107 10.12 0.48 2.15
N ILE A 108 9.78 -0.66 1.54
CA ILE A 108 10.73 -1.52 0.84
C ILE A 108 10.54 -1.39 -0.67
N VAL A 109 11.61 -1.35 -1.40
CA VAL A 109 11.62 -1.16 -2.86
C VAL A 109 12.59 -2.15 -3.51
N LEU A 110 12.14 -2.77 -4.58
CA LEU A 110 12.96 -3.59 -5.47
C LEU A 110 12.78 -3.10 -6.91
N SER A 111 13.83 -2.58 -7.52
CA SER A 111 13.83 -2.23 -8.94
C SER A 111 14.57 -3.28 -9.78
N ARG A 112 14.38 -3.23 -11.10
CA ARG A 112 15.16 -4.06 -12.02
C ARG A 112 16.65 -3.71 -12.01
N GLY A 113 17.05 -2.56 -11.43
CA GLY A 113 18.42 -2.10 -11.33
C GLY A 113 18.81 -1.13 -12.44
N VAL A 114 20.11 -1.02 -12.66
CA VAL A 114 20.69 -0.13 -13.68
C VAL A 114 20.46 -0.72 -15.07
N GLU A 115 20.03 0.10 -16.02
CA GLU A 115 19.80 -0.34 -17.40
C GLU A 115 21.04 -0.97 -18.01
N GLY A 116 20.91 -2.22 -18.49
CA GLY A 116 22.02 -3.01 -19.03
C GLY A 116 22.81 -3.82 -18.00
N ASP A 117 22.51 -3.73 -16.71
CA ASP A 117 23.04 -4.61 -15.66
C ASP A 117 21.98 -5.70 -15.31
N ASP A 118 22.43 -6.86 -14.85
CA ASP A 118 21.57 -7.98 -14.41
C ASP A 118 21.27 -7.94 -12.90
N ARG A 119 21.79 -6.95 -12.18
CA ARG A 119 21.65 -6.83 -10.73
C ARG A 119 20.48 -5.91 -10.34
N PRO A 120 19.46 -6.44 -9.64
CA PRO A 120 18.39 -5.61 -9.12
C PRO A 120 18.90 -4.70 -8.00
N THR A 121 18.30 -3.52 -7.87
CA THR A 121 18.53 -2.61 -6.73
C THR A 121 17.43 -2.78 -5.70
N GLY A 122 17.80 -2.90 -4.43
CA GLY A 122 16.83 -3.07 -3.34
C GLY A 122 17.18 -2.26 -2.11
N TRP A 123 16.19 -1.65 -1.46
CA TRP A 123 16.37 -0.91 -0.22
C TRP A 123 15.14 -0.92 0.67
N ALA A 124 15.38 -0.68 1.97
CA ALA A 124 14.37 -0.40 2.98
C ALA A 124 14.59 1.01 3.54
N PHE A 125 13.54 1.80 3.59
CA PHE A 125 13.54 3.16 4.13
C PHE A 125 12.53 3.28 5.24
N ALA A 126 12.98 3.58 6.45
CA ALA A 126 12.13 3.83 7.61
C ALA A 126 12.04 5.33 7.92
N SER A 127 10.87 5.78 8.31
CA SER A 127 10.65 7.16 8.76
C SER A 127 9.43 7.26 9.66
N ALA A 128 9.36 8.30 10.49
CA ALA A 128 8.14 8.67 11.19
C ALA A 128 7.00 8.90 10.19
N SER A 129 5.80 8.46 10.54
CA SER A 129 4.59 8.70 9.73
C SER A 129 4.09 10.12 9.94
N PRO A 130 3.48 10.75 8.92
CA PRO A 130 2.69 11.95 9.13
C PRO A 130 1.53 11.71 10.11
N ASP A 131 1.09 12.74 10.80
CA ASP A 131 -0.12 12.67 11.61
C ASP A 131 -1.37 12.52 10.73
N HIS A 132 -2.10 11.44 10.92
CA HIS A 132 -3.35 11.14 10.23
C HIS A 132 -4.56 11.14 11.18
N SER A 133 -4.43 11.68 12.40
CA SER A 133 -5.48 11.67 13.42
C SER A 133 -6.77 12.35 12.93
N ALA A 134 -6.67 13.51 12.27
CA ALA A 134 -7.81 14.20 11.68
C ALA A 134 -8.51 13.34 10.61
N ALA A 135 -7.76 12.73 9.69
CA ALA A 135 -8.32 11.86 8.66
C ALA A 135 -9.04 10.64 9.24
N ARG A 136 -8.54 10.08 10.37
CA ARG A 136 -9.16 8.94 11.07
C ARG A 136 -10.37 9.34 11.91
N GLY A 137 -10.37 10.55 12.50
CA GLY A 137 -11.44 11.04 13.38
C GLY A 137 -12.55 11.77 12.65
N ASP A 138 -12.17 12.77 11.85
CA ASP A 138 -13.11 13.65 11.15
C ASP A 138 -13.56 13.09 9.81
N GLY A 139 -12.73 12.24 9.20
CA GLY A 139 -12.93 11.67 7.89
C GLY A 139 -12.30 12.50 6.77
N ILE A 140 -12.48 12.02 5.54
CA ILE A 140 -11.92 12.59 4.31
C ILE A 140 -12.99 12.80 3.27
N SER A 141 -12.82 13.84 2.44
CA SER A 141 -13.60 14.06 1.23
C SER A 141 -12.99 13.29 0.05
N VAL A 142 -13.84 12.62 -0.73
CA VAL A 142 -13.41 11.75 -1.83
C VAL A 142 -14.20 12.04 -3.09
N VAL A 143 -13.53 11.96 -4.25
CA VAL A 143 -14.18 12.00 -5.56
C VAL A 143 -14.00 10.70 -6.31
N THR A 144 -14.97 10.32 -7.11
CA THR A 144 -14.85 9.18 -8.03
C THR A 144 -14.20 9.62 -9.34
N LEU A 145 -13.25 8.83 -9.86
CA LEU A 145 -12.62 9.06 -11.15
C LEU A 145 -12.54 7.76 -11.95
N ASP A 146 -12.79 7.86 -13.26
CA ASP A 146 -12.56 6.75 -14.18
C ASP A 146 -11.07 6.38 -14.21
N ARG A 147 -10.78 5.10 -14.00
CA ARG A 147 -9.40 4.57 -14.03
C ARG A 147 -8.85 4.45 -15.45
N GLY A 148 -9.73 4.46 -16.45
CA GLY A 148 -9.38 4.38 -17.86
C GLY A 148 -9.23 2.96 -18.40
N TYR A 149 -9.65 1.94 -17.65
CA TYR A 149 -9.71 0.55 -18.10
C TYR A 149 -10.88 -0.20 -17.48
N ARG A 150 -11.23 -1.35 -18.07
CA ARG A 150 -12.32 -2.23 -17.61
C ARG A 150 -11.91 -3.02 -16.36
N HIS A 151 -12.91 -3.50 -15.62
CA HIS A 151 -12.70 -4.30 -14.41
C HIS A 151 -11.93 -5.61 -14.63
N ASP A 152 -11.99 -6.19 -15.86
CA ASP A 152 -11.36 -7.45 -16.24
C ASP A 152 -9.95 -7.28 -16.85
N VAL A 153 -9.33 -6.12 -16.66
CA VAL A 153 -8.03 -5.74 -17.22
C VAL A 153 -6.90 -6.72 -16.87
N GLU A 154 -6.94 -7.31 -15.69
CA GLU A 154 -5.96 -8.31 -15.25
C GLU A 154 -5.86 -9.50 -16.22
N THR A 155 -7.00 -9.94 -16.77
CA THR A 155 -7.05 -11.06 -17.70
C THR A 155 -6.96 -10.65 -19.15
N THR A 156 -7.52 -9.50 -19.53
CA THR A 156 -7.60 -9.04 -20.93
C THR A 156 -6.37 -8.28 -21.37
N SER A 157 -5.62 -7.67 -20.42
CA SER A 157 -4.46 -6.83 -20.69
C SER A 157 -3.41 -6.94 -19.56
N PRO A 158 -2.86 -8.14 -19.30
CA PRO A 158 -1.97 -8.39 -18.14
C PRO A 158 -0.71 -7.52 -18.16
N TRP A 159 -0.27 -7.03 -19.32
CA TRP A 159 0.87 -6.11 -19.44
C TRP A 159 0.62 -4.72 -18.82
N LEU A 160 -0.62 -4.38 -18.47
CA LEU A 160 -0.93 -3.15 -17.73
C LEU A 160 -0.64 -3.28 -16.23
N LEU A 161 -0.27 -4.49 -15.76
CA LEU A 161 0.20 -4.78 -14.39
C LEU A 161 -0.81 -4.35 -13.31
N ALA A 162 -2.11 -4.36 -13.64
CA ALA A 162 -3.17 -4.09 -12.67
C ALA A 162 -3.11 -5.14 -11.55
N GLY A 163 -3.24 -4.70 -10.30
CA GLY A 163 -3.04 -5.56 -9.13
C GLY A 163 -1.59 -5.72 -8.67
N ALA A 164 -0.59 -5.19 -9.40
CA ALA A 164 0.80 -5.12 -8.93
C ALA A 164 1.09 -3.77 -8.25
N LYS A 165 1.89 -3.80 -7.17
CA LYS A 165 2.31 -2.58 -6.45
C LYS A 165 3.61 -2.04 -7.05
N THR A 166 3.49 -1.35 -8.18
CA THR A 166 4.63 -0.89 -9.00
C THR A 166 5.10 0.51 -8.61
N LEU A 167 6.33 0.87 -9.01
CA LEU A 167 6.88 2.22 -8.91
C LEU A 167 6.32 3.19 -9.96
N SER A 168 5.58 2.73 -10.97
CA SER A 168 4.94 3.53 -12.02
C SER A 168 3.78 4.37 -11.47
N TYR A 169 4.07 5.29 -10.57
CA TYR A 169 3.12 5.99 -9.71
C TYR A 169 2.65 7.35 -10.26
N ALA A 170 3.04 7.71 -11.49
CA ALA A 170 2.73 9.01 -12.08
C ALA A 170 1.21 9.28 -12.16
N VAL A 171 0.42 8.27 -12.58
CA VAL A 171 -1.05 8.37 -12.65
C VAL A 171 -1.65 8.55 -11.25
N ASN A 172 -1.22 7.77 -10.26
CA ASN A 172 -1.69 7.89 -8.88
C ASN A 172 -1.40 9.29 -8.30
N ARG A 173 -0.24 9.88 -8.63
CA ARG A 173 0.08 11.27 -8.23
C ARG A 173 -0.74 12.32 -9.01
N ALA A 174 -1.06 12.05 -10.27
CA ALA A 174 -1.87 12.95 -11.09
C ALA A 174 -3.31 13.04 -10.58
N VAL A 175 -3.94 11.91 -10.23
CA VAL A 175 -5.32 11.90 -9.72
C VAL A 175 -5.43 12.56 -8.34
N MET A 176 -4.40 12.50 -7.50
CA MET A 176 -4.38 13.25 -6.23
C MET A 176 -4.37 14.77 -6.47
N ARG A 177 -3.68 15.25 -7.50
CA ARG A 177 -3.76 16.67 -7.90
C ARG A 177 -5.13 17.02 -8.47
N GLU A 178 -5.78 16.09 -9.15
CA GLU A 178 -7.15 16.29 -9.65
C GLU A 178 -8.16 16.31 -8.49
N ALA A 179 -8.02 15.45 -7.49
CA ALA A 179 -8.83 15.50 -6.28
C ALA A 179 -8.73 16.88 -5.60
N ALA A 180 -7.50 17.37 -5.42
CA ALA A 180 -7.27 18.71 -4.85
C ALA A 180 -7.92 19.85 -5.64
N ARG A 181 -7.99 19.77 -7.00
CA ARG A 181 -8.72 20.75 -7.83
C ARG A 181 -10.25 20.69 -7.62
N ARG A 182 -10.75 19.58 -7.10
CA ARG A 182 -12.17 19.35 -6.80
C ARG A 182 -12.47 19.49 -5.31
N ASP A 183 -11.57 20.08 -4.54
CA ASP A 183 -11.69 20.25 -3.07
C ASP A 183 -11.91 18.90 -2.36
N ALA A 184 -11.22 17.85 -2.82
CA ALA A 184 -11.24 16.52 -2.22
C ALA A 184 -9.84 16.07 -1.79
N ASP A 185 -9.81 15.23 -0.74
CA ASP A 185 -8.59 14.73 -0.11
C ASP A 185 -8.05 13.48 -0.81
N ASP A 186 -8.93 12.68 -1.44
CA ASP A 186 -8.55 11.41 -2.05
C ASP A 186 -9.51 11.03 -3.21
N VAL A 187 -9.25 9.89 -3.83
CA VAL A 187 -9.96 9.37 -5.00
C VAL A 187 -10.41 7.94 -4.76
N ILE A 188 -11.59 7.60 -5.26
CA ILE A 188 -12.01 6.21 -5.53
C ILE A 188 -12.01 6.02 -7.04
N PHE A 189 -11.22 5.08 -7.53
CA PHE A 189 -11.26 4.70 -8.93
C PHE A 189 -12.49 3.87 -9.27
N VAL A 190 -13.06 4.16 -10.44
CA VAL A 190 -14.13 3.39 -11.07
C VAL A 190 -13.61 2.86 -12.39
N SER A 191 -13.90 1.61 -12.73
CA SER A 191 -13.55 1.07 -14.05
C SER A 191 -14.42 1.71 -15.14
N SER A 192 -13.94 1.73 -16.39
CA SER A 192 -14.68 2.32 -17.52
C SER A 192 -15.99 1.61 -17.84
N ASP A 193 -16.22 0.44 -17.27
CA ASP A 193 -17.48 -0.32 -17.36
C ASP A 193 -18.28 -0.31 -16.04
N GLY A 194 -17.96 0.61 -15.11
CA GLY A 194 -18.83 1.03 -14.02
C GLY A 194 -18.68 0.27 -12.69
N TYR A 195 -17.56 -0.39 -12.41
CA TYR A 195 -17.29 -1.02 -11.12
C TYR A 195 -16.35 -0.18 -10.26
N VAL A 196 -16.65 -0.06 -8.97
CA VAL A 196 -15.74 0.54 -7.99
C VAL A 196 -14.50 -0.35 -7.84
N LEU A 197 -13.35 0.27 -7.89
CA LEU A 197 -12.04 -0.39 -7.76
C LEU A 197 -11.42 -0.08 -6.37
N GLU A 198 -10.31 0.61 -6.36
CA GLU A 198 -9.56 1.01 -5.16
C GLU A 198 -9.22 2.50 -5.20
N GLY A 199 -8.64 3.05 -4.14
CA GLY A 199 -8.03 4.38 -4.20
C GLY A 199 -6.59 4.34 -4.73
N PRO A 200 -5.99 5.48 -5.05
CA PRO A 200 -4.61 5.56 -5.55
C PRO A 200 -3.57 4.93 -4.62
N THR A 201 -3.86 4.91 -3.31
CA THR A 201 -2.96 4.40 -2.26
C THR A 201 -3.68 3.57 -1.20
N SER A 202 -4.95 3.24 -1.42
CA SER A 202 -5.85 2.68 -0.40
C SER A 202 -6.85 1.70 -0.99
N THR A 203 -7.33 0.78 -0.16
CA THR A 203 -8.42 -0.13 -0.50
C THR A 203 -9.75 0.49 -0.06
N VAL A 204 -10.79 0.36 -0.88
CA VAL A 204 -12.16 0.73 -0.53
C VAL A 204 -12.77 -0.35 0.36
N VAL A 205 -13.30 0.05 1.52
CA VAL A 205 -14.10 -0.81 2.41
C VAL A 205 -15.41 -0.08 2.68
N TYR A 206 -16.53 -0.78 2.69
CA TYR A 206 -17.83 -0.16 2.91
C TYR A 206 -18.79 -1.05 3.69
N ARG A 207 -19.78 -0.43 4.35
CA ARG A 207 -20.78 -1.12 5.17
C ARG A 207 -22.16 -1.08 4.48
N VAL A 208 -22.85 -2.20 4.52
CA VAL A 208 -24.27 -2.30 4.18
C VAL A 208 -24.94 -3.19 5.22
N GLY A 209 -25.72 -2.61 6.11
CA GLY A 209 -26.36 -3.30 7.23
C GLY A 209 -25.32 -3.92 8.19
N ASP A 210 -25.38 -5.23 8.34
CA ASP A 210 -24.46 -6.04 9.15
C ASP A 210 -23.23 -6.54 8.37
N ARG A 211 -23.02 -6.08 7.14
CA ARG A 211 -21.96 -6.55 6.26
C ARG A 211 -20.90 -5.48 6.03
N ILE A 212 -19.62 -5.87 6.18
CA ILE A 212 -18.45 -5.10 5.77
C ILE A 212 -17.87 -5.70 4.51
N LEU A 213 -17.83 -4.93 3.45
CA LEU A 213 -17.53 -5.39 2.09
C LEU A 213 -16.33 -4.63 1.50
N THR A 214 -15.67 -5.24 0.54
CA THR A 214 -14.61 -4.62 -0.27
C THR A 214 -14.70 -5.12 -1.72
N PRO A 215 -14.29 -4.33 -2.72
CA PRO A 215 -14.09 -4.84 -4.07
C PRO A 215 -13.07 -5.99 -4.07
N GLY A 216 -13.34 -7.02 -4.89
CA GLY A 216 -12.47 -8.20 -4.92
C GLY A 216 -11.20 -8.00 -5.77
N PRO A 217 -10.09 -8.69 -5.48
CA PRO A 217 -8.82 -8.55 -6.23
C PRO A 217 -8.95 -8.91 -7.72
N ARG A 218 -9.92 -9.71 -8.11
CA ARG A 218 -10.21 -10.03 -9.54
C ARG A 218 -10.60 -8.81 -10.38
N LEU A 219 -10.78 -7.64 -9.76
CA LEU A 219 -11.00 -6.37 -10.44
C LEU A 219 -9.67 -5.66 -10.83
N GLY A 220 -8.54 -6.35 -10.78
CA GLY A 220 -7.22 -5.76 -11.06
C GLY A 220 -6.79 -4.76 -10.00
N ILE A 221 -7.13 -4.99 -8.73
CA ILE A 221 -6.76 -4.17 -7.58
C ILE A 221 -5.90 -4.94 -6.59
N LEU A 222 -5.27 -4.23 -5.66
CA LEU A 222 -4.41 -4.85 -4.65
C LEU A 222 -5.22 -5.60 -3.59
N ASP A 223 -4.69 -6.75 -3.14
CA ASP A 223 -5.15 -7.42 -1.92
C ASP A 223 -4.71 -6.61 -0.69
N GLY A 224 -5.65 -5.90 -0.07
CA GLY A 224 -5.38 -4.90 0.97
C GLY A 224 -4.97 -5.51 2.30
N THR A 225 -3.74 -5.26 2.76
CA THR A 225 -3.23 -5.75 4.06
C THR A 225 -4.02 -5.18 5.24
N THR A 226 -4.30 -3.88 5.23
CA THR A 226 -5.10 -3.18 6.25
C THR A 226 -6.56 -3.64 6.21
N GLN A 227 -7.13 -3.80 5.01
CA GLN A 227 -8.49 -4.27 4.82
C GLN A 227 -8.70 -5.67 5.44
N SER A 228 -7.73 -6.59 5.29
CA SER A 228 -7.81 -7.92 5.91
C SER A 228 -7.94 -7.83 7.44
N ASN A 229 -7.20 -6.93 8.09
CA ASN A 229 -7.28 -6.70 9.52
C ASN A 229 -8.58 -5.98 9.93
N MET A 230 -9.12 -5.07 9.10
CA MET A 230 -10.46 -4.50 9.31
C MET A 230 -11.53 -5.59 9.29
N PHE A 231 -11.43 -6.58 8.41
CA PHE A 231 -12.34 -7.73 8.37
C PHE A 231 -12.24 -8.59 9.62
N ARG A 232 -11.02 -8.83 10.14
CA ARG A 232 -10.83 -9.56 11.41
C ARG A 232 -11.51 -8.83 12.56
N TYR A 233 -11.34 -7.51 12.65
CA TYR A 233 -12.04 -6.71 13.65
C TYR A 233 -13.55 -6.78 13.47
N ALA A 234 -14.08 -6.54 12.27
CA ALA A 234 -15.51 -6.60 11.99
C ALA A 234 -16.12 -7.95 12.37
N ALA A 235 -15.46 -9.05 12.03
CA ALA A 235 -15.89 -10.41 12.43
C ALA A 235 -15.91 -10.58 13.96
N SER A 236 -14.95 -10.00 14.69
CA SER A 236 -14.95 -10.03 16.16
C SER A 236 -16.12 -9.25 16.79
N GLN A 237 -16.69 -8.30 16.04
CA GLN A 237 -17.90 -7.54 16.42
C GLN A 237 -19.20 -8.20 15.93
N GLY A 238 -19.14 -9.40 15.38
CA GLY A 238 -20.31 -10.15 14.87
C GLY A 238 -20.80 -9.68 13.49
N LEU A 239 -20.05 -8.83 12.79
CA LEU A 239 -20.37 -8.39 11.44
C LEU A 239 -19.88 -9.41 10.41
N GLN A 240 -20.63 -9.55 9.33
CA GLN A 240 -20.24 -10.39 8.20
C GLN A 240 -19.23 -9.64 7.32
N THR A 241 -18.29 -10.38 6.73
CA THR A 241 -17.30 -9.77 5.83
C THR A 241 -17.31 -10.48 4.48
N GLY A 242 -17.01 -9.76 3.40
CA GLY A 242 -17.03 -10.37 2.06
C GLY A 242 -16.50 -9.50 0.94
N LEU A 243 -16.24 -10.16 -0.19
CA LEU A 243 -15.88 -9.52 -1.44
C LEU A 243 -17.14 -9.22 -2.25
N ALA A 244 -17.13 -8.09 -2.97
CA ALA A 244 -18.24 -7.67 -3.82
C ALA A 244 -17.74 -7.00 -5.10
N GLN A 245 -18.67 -6.67 -5.99
CA GLN A 245 -18.41 -5.88 -7.21
C GLN A 245 -19.40 -4.70 -7.25
N PRO A 246 -19.20 -3.69 -6.36
CA PRO A 246 -20.12 -2.59 -6.27
C PRO A 246 -20.01 -1.65 -7.47
N SER A 247 -21.14 -1.07 -7.86
CA SER A 247 -21.20 0.12 -8.71
C SER A 247 -21.02 1.40 -7.85
N PRO A 248 -20.75 2.56 -8.46
CA PRO A 248 -20.80 3.84 -7.74
C PRO A 248 -22.15 4.12 -7.05
N ALA A 249 -23.26 3.66 -7.64
CA ALA A 249 -24.59 3.81 -7.04
C ALA A 249 -24.73 2.95 -5.76
N ASP A 250 -24.22 1.71 -5.78
CA ASP A 250 -24.21 0.86 -4.58
C ASP A 250 -23.37 1.50 -3.46
N LEU A 251 -22.22 2.07 -3.82
CA LEU A 251 -21.36 2.76 -2.86
C LEU A 251 -22.05 4.02 -2.29
N GLY A 252 -22.75 4.78 -3.14
CA GLY A 252 -23.49 5.98 -2.75
C GLY A 252 -24.65 5.73 -1.77
N THR A 253 -25.12 4.47 -1.65
CA THR A 253 -26.18 4.06 -0.71
C THR A 253 -25.66 3.27 0.50
N ALA A 254 -24.33 3.13 0.63
CA ALA A 254 -23.71 2.44 1.76
C ALA A 254 -23.92 3.21 3.09
N ASP A 255 -23.97 2.48 4.21
CA ASP A 255 -24.10 3.08 5.55
C ASP A 255 -22.82 3.79 6.00
N ALA A 256 -21.66 3.36 5.51
CA ALA A 256 -20.36 3.99 5.70
C ALA A 256 -19.36 3.49 4.65
N VAL A 257 -18.36 4.32 4.35
CA VAL A 257 -17.24 4.00 3.45
C VAL A 257 -15.92 4.40 4.12
N TRP A 258 -14.88 3.60 3.92
CA TRP A 258 -13.53 3.88 4.37
C TRP A 258 -12.53 3.69 3.25
N LEU A 259 -11.48 4.51 3.26
CA LEU A 259 -10.25 4.24 2.53
C LEU A 259 -9.18 3.70 3.48
N ALA A 260 -8.78 2.45 3.28
CA ALA A 260 -7.87 1.71 4.14
C ALA A 260 -6.45 1.63 3.57
N SER A 261 -5.45 2.00 4.35
CA SER A 261 -4.03 1.89 3.98
C SER A 261 -3.13 1.65 5.20
N SER A 262 -1.91 1.15 5.00
CA SER A 262 -1.02 0.75 6.09
C SER A 262 -0.53 1.91 6.97
N VAL A 263 -0.56 3.16 6.47
CA VAL A 263 -0.08 4.33 7.22
C VAL A 263 -1.24 5.15 7.75
N ARG A 264 -2.24 5.45 6.91
CA ARG A 264 -3.42 6.22 7.33
C ARG A 264 -4.42 5.38 8.12
N LEU A 265 -4.36 4.06 8.02
CA LEU A 265 -5.28 3.08 8.58
C LEU A 265 -6.69 3.21 7.97
N ALA A 266 -7.76 3.13 8.78
CA ALA A 266 -9.13 3.26 8.32
C ALA A 266 -9.57 4.73 8.37
N ALA A 267 -9.54 5.43 7.25
CA ALA A 267 -10.06 6.79 7.13
C ALA A 267 -11.52 6.74 6.61
N PRO A 268 -12.51 7.18 7.40
CA PRO A 268 -13.89 7.21 6.95
C PRO A 268 -14.07 8.31 5.90
N VAL A 269 -14.93 8.04 4.92
CA VAL A 269 -15.34 9.03 3.93
C VAL A 269 -16.49 9.84 4.54
N ASN A 270 -16.33 11.15 4.69
CA ASN A 270 -17.35 12.07 5.19
C ASN A 270 -18.03 12.87 4.08
N ARG A 271 -17.46 12.86 2.86
CA ARG A 271 -18.00 13.51 1.67
C ARG A 271 -17.62 12.70 0.43
N LEU A 272 -18.60 12.36 -0.39
CA LEU A 272 -18.42 11.61 -1.64
C LEU A 272 -18.99 12.40 -2.82
N ASP A 273 -18.17 12.71 -3.82
CA ASP A 273 -18.54 13.50 -5.02
C ASP A 273 -19.27 14.81 -4.68
N GLY A 274 -18.80 15.48 -3.63
CA GLY A 274 -19.34 16.77 -3.20
C GLY A 274 -20.58 16.69 -2.29
N LEU A 275 -21.09 15.49 -2.00
CA LEU A 275 -22.22 15.27 -1.11
C LEU A 275 -21.77 14.75 0.24
N ASP A 276 -22.34 15.24 1.33
CA ASP A 276 -22.07 14.73 2.67
C ASP A 276 -22.41 13.24 2.76
N PHE A 277 -21.52 12.48 3.43
CA PHE A 277 -21.62 11.03 3.49
C PHE A 277 -21.62 10.57 4.97
N PRO A 278 -22.42 9.54 5.32
CA PRO A 278 -22.51 9.07 6.70
C PRO A 278 -21.19 8.45 7.18
N VAL A 279 -20.84 8.75 8.43
CA VAL A 279 -19.63 8.23 9.11
C VAL A 279 -20.05 7.40 10.31
N ASP A 280 -19.65 6.13 10.33
CA ASP A 280 -19.76 5.26 11.49
C ASP A 280 -18.56 5.51 12.44
N ARG A 281 -18.71 6.47 13.34
CA ARG A 281 -17.60 6.90 14.22
C ARG A 281 -17.18 5.82 15.20
N GLU A 282 -18.12 5.07 15.74
CA GLU A 282 -17.84 4.04 16.75
C GLU A 282 -17.06 2.87 16.11
N LEU A 283 -17.54 2.36 15.00
CA LEU A 283 -16.87 1.28 14.28
C LEU A 283 -15.50 1.73 13.75
N THR A 284 -15.39 2.98 13.26
CA THR A 284 -14.12 3.56 12.80
C THR A 284 -13.08 3.63 13.92
N ALA A 285 -13.48 4.12 15.08
CA ALA A 285 -12.59 4.20 16.24
C ALA A 285 -12.12 2.81 16.69
N GLY A 286 -13.03 1.84 16.76
CA GLY A 286 -12.69 0.46 17.10
C GLY A 286 -11.76 -0.19 16.08
N MET A 287 -12.02 -0.02 14.78
CA MET A 287 -11.13 -0.49 13.72
C MET A 287 -9.72 0.09 13.87
N ASN A 288 -9.58 1.40 14.04
CA ASN A 288 -8.28 2.05 14.15
C ASN A 288 -7.52 1.64 15.43
N ALA A 289 -8.21 1.51 16.56
CA ALA A 289 -7.61 0.99 17.79
C ALA A 289 -7.09 -0.45 17.60
N PHE A 290 -7.86 -1.31 16.95
CA PHE A 290 -7.44 -2.67 16.63
C PHE A 290 -6.22 -2.68 15.68
N LEU A 291 -6.26 -1.90 14.60
CA LEU A 291 -5.19 -1.80 13.62
C LEU A 291 -3.87 -1.35 14.25
N LEU A 292 -3.91 -0.34 15.13
CA LEU A 292 -2.73 0.13 15.87
C LEU A 292 -2.19 -0.92 16.86
N ALA A 293 -3.02 -1.85 17.33
CA ALA A 293 -2.63 -2.90 18.28
C ALA A 293 -2.09 -4.18 17.62
N VAL A 294 -2.36 -4.42 16.34
CA VAL A 294 -1.92 -5.64 15.62
C VAL A 294 -0.39 -5.70 15.51
N ARG A 295 0.18 -6.87 15.80
CA ARG A 295 1.63 -7.17 15.86
C ARG A 295 2.00 -8.43 15.08
N GLU A 296 1.41 -8.67 13.94
CA GLU A 296 1.62 -9.90 13.13
C GLU A 296 2.52 -9.66 11.93
#